data_0232745c4c3c2d47dd4ca96e417331b7
#
_entry.id   0232745c4c3c2d47dd4ca96e417331b7
#
_cell.length_a   1.000
_cell.length_b   1.000
_cell.length_c   1.000
_cell.angle_alpha   90.00
_cell.angle_beta   90.00
_cell.angle_gamma   90.00
#
_symmetry.space_group_name_H-M   'P 1'
#
loop_
_entity.id
_entity.type
_entity.pdbx_description
1 polymer ?
#
loop_
_entity_poly.entity_id
_entity_poly.type
_entity_poly.pdbx_seq_one_letter_code
_entity_poly.pdbx_strand_id
1 'polypeptide(L)'
;MTKLEEILVLVRSINADEFQEQYTNGNSLEDVHKELLSLAEKIESKKKRTDAIIGHISNSCAGDFFNYLPISDAQDELDVFCMGFNTYIEELKAVMVSKKLLETSNKKLVEEKERSEQLAMARDEFLSSMSHEIRTPLNGILGFTDLLLKNLSLDAESKKQLDYIKISGDILLVIINDILDLAKIESGQIALYEKPFDLSNLTQLIYDTFSSKTQAKEIDFKILIDKKVPAILNGDSIRVSQILFNLISNSVKFTPKKGKIRLKIKFDKEEAGFYHIKVTVKDSGIGIPQDKIDTIFDPFTQVSNDTARKYGGTGLGLTIIKKIINIMNGEIHVKSKLGIGTKFTVNLLFAKENSKSVPLKSISNKEKSAISINRGGKIKVLLVEDNRINQILAQKVLSKFNFDCVTVDNGSLAVEAVIREDFDIILMDIMMPIMNGYEATAIIRNLEDKTKKNIPIVALTAVVTGSIIEACSSEGIDRYLSKPFESEELYNVIIELVHKEGII
;
A
#
# COMPACT_ATOMS: atom_id res chain seq x y z
N MET A 1 -22.52 39.58 -65.18
CA MET A 1 -23.05 40.83 -64.58
C MET A 1 -24.31 40.52 -63.81
N THR A 2 -24.42 40.92 -62.56
CA THR A 2 -25.64 40.76 -61.78
C THR A 2 -26.68 41.77 -62.31
N LYS A 3 -28.00 41.47 -62.19
CA LYS A 3 -29.08 42.41 -62.56
C LYS A 3 -28.86 43.81 -61.99
N LEU A 4 -28.15 43.90 -60.87
CA LEU A 4 -27.81 45.17 -60.19
C LEU A 4 -26.74 45.96 -60.98
N GLU A 5 -25.76 45.30 -61.58
CA GLU A 5 -24.74 45.94 -62.41
C GLU A 5 -25.32 46.43 -63.74
N GLU A 6 -26.31 45.65 -64.25
CA GLU A 6 -27.08 46.13 -65.44
C GLU A 6 -27.91 47.35 -65.13
N ILE A 7 -28.60 47.43 -63.99
CA ILE A 7 -29.37 48.59 -63.57
C ILE A 7 -28.43 49.78 -63.32
N LEU A 8 -27.28 49.59 -62.66
CA LEU A 8 -26.29 50.66 -62.43
C LEU A 8 -25.71 51.20 -63.72
N VAL A 9 -25.45 50.36 -64.71
CA VAL A 9 -25.00 50.78 -66.05
C VAL A 9 -26.09 51.55 -66.73
N LEU A 10 -27.36 51.09 -66.64
CA LEU A 10 -28.51 51.74 -67.26
C LEU A 10 -28.75 53.12 -66.64
N VAL A 11 -28.70 53.25 -65.31
CA VAL A 11 -28.86 54.53 -64.62
C VAL A 11 -27.73 55.51 -64.96
N ARG A 12 -26.48 55.03 -65.11
CA ARG A 12 -25.34 55.89 -65.56
C ARG A 12 -25.39 56.29 -67.01
N SER A 13 -26.07 55.51 -67.86
CA SER A 13 -26.21 55.79 -69.28
C SER A 13 -27.41 56.71 -69.64
N ILE A 14 -28.31 56.94 -68.68
CA ILE A 14 -29.42 57.87 -68.88
C ILE A 14 -28.84 59.26 -68.91
N ASN A 15 -28.87 59.88 -70.06
CA ASN A 15 -28.46 61.28 -70.28
C ASN A 15 -29.64 62.20 -69.95
N ALA A 16 -29.44 63.11 -69.01
CA ALA A 16 -30.49 64.00 -68.53
C ALA A 16 -31.20 64.77 -69.66
N ASP A 17 -30.47 65.05 -70.70
CA ASP A 17 -31.01 65.88 -71.85
C ASP A 17 -31.96 65.07 -72.76
N GLU A 18 -31.84 63.76 -72.88
CA GLU A 18 -32.78 62.95 -73.73
C GLU A 18 -34.08 62.57 -73.04
N PHE A 19 -34.13 62.65 -71.67
CA PHE A 19 -35.36 62.33 -70.93
C PHE A 19 -36.27 63.54 -70.73
N GLN A 20 -35.78 64.78 -70.86
CA GLN A 20 -36.55 66.04 -70.67
C GLN A 20 -37.59 66.28 -71.74
N GLU A 21 -37.44 65.63 -72.94
CA GLU A 21 -38.48 65.81 -74.01
C GLU A 21 -39.72 64.93 -73.84
N GLN A 22 -39.74 63.92 -72.92
CA GLN A 22 -40.91 63.01 -72.88
C GLN A 22 -41.81 63.09 -71.62
N TYR A 23 -41.45 63.83 -70.56
CA TYR A 23 -42.24 63.84 -69.30
C TYR A 23 -42.31 65.26 -68.63
N THR A 24 -43.40 65.94 -68.77
CA THR A 24 -43.72 67.15 -68.05
C THR A 24 -44.70 66.82 -66.94
N ASN A 25 -44.26 66.57 -65.75
CA ASN A 25 -45.02 66.69 -64.53
C ASN A 25 -44.10 66.85 -63.27
N GLY A 26 -43.87 68.06 -62.89
CA GLY A 26 -43.74 68.55 -61.52
C GLY A 26 -42.41 68.35 -60.81
N ASN A 27 -41.62 67.35 -61.12
CA ASN A 27 -40.24 67.18 -60.61
C ASN A 27 -39.27 67.24 -61.80
N SER A 28 -38.24 68.05 -61.67
CA SER A 28 -37.19 68.11 -62.70
C SER A 28 -36.58 66.72 -62.91
N LEU A 29 -36.45 66.30 -64.22
CA LEU A 29 -35.76 65.04 -64.57
C LEU A 29 -34.36 64.98 -63.98
N GLU A 30 -33.73 66.10 -63.76
CA GLU A 30 -32.45 66.20 -63.04
C GLU A 30 -32.55 65.76 -61.57
N ASP A 31 -33.64 66.03 -60.86
CA ASP A 31 -33.82 65.60 -59.50
C ASP A 31 -34.04 64.10 -59.37
N VAL A 32 -34.82 63.50 -60.31
CA VAL A 32 -34.99 62.03 -60.38
C VAL A 32 -33.68 61.32 -60.73
N HIS A 33 -32.93 61.87 -61.70
CA HIS A 33 -31.62 61.31 -62.07
C HIS A 33 -30.65 61.42 -60.90
N LYS A 34 -30.61 62.50 -60.20
CA LYS A 34 -29.75 62.69 -59.00
C LYS A 34 -30.13 61.73 -57.86
N GLU A 35 -31.45 61.53 -57.64
CA GLU A 35 -31.93 60.55 -56.65
C GLU A 35 -31.57 59.09 -57.04
N LEU A 36 -31.74 58.75 -58.32
CA LEU A 36 -31.32 57.41 -58.82
C LEU A 36 -29.79 57.16 -58.75
N LEU A 37 -29.00 58.22 -59.06
CA LEU A 37 -27.53 58.10 -58.87
C LEU A 37 -27.18 57.95 -57.39
N SER A 38 -27.82 58.73 -56.52
CA SER A 38 -27.57 58.56 -55.06
C SER A 38 -28.00 57.22 -54.53
N LEU A 39 -29.12 56.67 -55.07
CA LEU A 39 -29.57 55.32 -54.70
C LEU A 39 -28.60 54.25 -55.23
N ALA A 40 -28.10 54.40 -56.45
CA ALA A 40 -27.11 53.50 -57.03
C ALA A 40 -25.80 53.51 -56.26
N GLU A 41 -25.30 54.67 -55.86
CA GLU A 41 -24.12 54.81 -55.00
C GLU A 41 -24.32 54.14 -53.61
N LYS A 42 -25.51 54.33 -53.02
CA LYS A 42 -25.85 53.67 -51.75
C LYS A 42 -25.88 52.14 -51.88
N ILE A 43 -26.46 51.63 -52.98
CA ILE A 43 -26.50 50.17 -53.24
C ILE A 43 -25.11 49.61 -53.48
N GLU A 44 -24.27 50.30 -54.22
CA GLU A 44 -22.86 49.87 -54.48
C GLU A 44 -22.04 49.91 -53.21
N SER A 45 -22.19 50.92 -52.39
CA SER A 45 -21.56 51.05 -51.10
C SER A 45 -21.98 49.91 -50.13
N LYS A 46 -23.30 49.61 -50.12
CA LYS A 46 -23.86 48.52 -49.27
C LYS A 46 -23.33 47.14 -49.76
N LYS A 47 -23.23 46.94 -51.10
CA LYS A 47 -22.68 45.71 -51.67
C LYS A 47 -21.21 45.52 -51.29
N LYS A 48 -20.35 46.52 -51.47
CA LYS A 48 -18.93 46.49 -51.11
C LYS A 48 -18.74 46.17 -49.63
N ARG A 49 -19.59 46.76 -48.77
CA ARG A 49 -19.57 46.50 -47.33
C ARG A 49 -19.96 45.04 -46.99
N THR A 50 -21.02 44.53 -47.64
CA THR A 50 -21.45 43.14 -47.47
C THR A 50 -20.36 42.15 -47.91
N ASP A 51 -19.71 42.39 -49.04
CA ASP A 51 -18.63 41.54 -49.57
C ASP A 51 -17.42 41.55 -48.58
N ALA A 52 -17.08 42.71 -48.01
CA ALA A 52 -16.04 42.78 -46.97
C ALA A 52 -16.40 41.97 -45.71
N ILE A 53 -17.64 42.08 -45.23
CA ILE A 53 -18.16 41.33 -44.09
C ILE A 53 -18.07 39.82 -44.33
N ILE A 54 -18.49 39.34 -45.55
CA ILE A 54 -18.40 37.93 -45.94
C ILE A 54 -16.95 37.45 -45.94
N GLY A 55 -16.02 38.27 -46.47
CA GLY A 55 -14.61 37.97 -46.42
C GLY A 55 -14.03 37.79 -45.03
N HIS A 56 -14.39 38.70 -44.09
CA HIS A 56 -14.00 38.58 -42.69
C HIS A 56 -14.59 37.36 -42.00
N ILE A 57 -15.88 37.06 -42.23
CA ILE A 57 -16.52 35.85 -41.70
C ILE A 57 -15.80 34.56 -42.20
N SER A 58 -15.51 34.53 -43.52
CA SER A 58 -14.80 33.40 -44.13
C SER A 58 -13.42 33.15 -43.47
N ASN A 59 -12.68 34.23 -43.24
CA ASN A 59 -11.37 34.16 -42.55
C ASN A 59 -11.51 33.68 -41.10
N SER A 60 -12.52 34.16 -40.38
CA SER A 60 -12.81 33.70 -39.04
C SER A 60 -13.20 32.23 -38.98
N CYS A 61 -13.99 31.74 -39.95
CA CYS A 61 -14.30 30.32 -40.08
C CYS A 61 -13.06 29.45 -40.42
N ALA A 62 -12.05 30.03 -41.06
CA ALA A 62 -10.75 29.39 -41.29
C ALA A 62 -9.80 29.40 -40.08
N GLY A 63 -10.23 29.98 -38.94
CA GLY A 63 -9.49 30.01 -37.70
C GLY A 63 -8.82 31.36 -37.37
N ASP A 64 -8.97 32.37 -38.23
CA ASP A 64 -8.47 33.73 -37.96
C ASP A 64 -9.51 34.56 -37.19
N PHE A 65 -9.47 34.47 -35.85
CA PHE A 65 -10.36 35.19 -34.96
C PHE A 65 -9.83 36.59 -34.55
N PHE A 66 -8.76 37.11 -35.20
CA PHE A 66 -8.11 38.33 -34.73
C PHE A 66 -8.78 39.61 -35.26
N ASN A 67 -9.50 39.49 -36.37
CA ASN A 67 -10.10 40.66 -37.05
C ASN A 67 -11.59 40.78 -36.73
N TYR A 68 -11.97 41.93 -36.21
CA TYR A 68 -13.38 42.29 -35.98
C TYR A 68 -14.02 42.77 -37.28
N LEU A 69 -15.33 42.54 -37.40
CA LEU A 69 -16.12 43.12 -38.48
C LEU A 69 -16.20 44.64 -38.32
N PRO A 70 -16.00 45.42 -39.37
CA PRO A 70 -16.08 46.88 -39.31
C PRO A 70 -17.51 47.34 -39.05
N ILE A 71 -17.66 48.24 -38.07
CA ILE A 71 -18.93 48.91 -37.75
C ILE A 71 -18.89 50.29 -38.40
N SER A 72 -19.98 50.69 -39.05
CA SER A 72 -20.08 52.00 -39.65
C SER A 72 -20.87 52.97 -38.80
N ASP A 73 -20.81 54.26 -39.15
CA ASP A 73 -21.60 55.30 -38.46
C ASP A 73 -23.08 55.31 -38.92
N ALA A 74 -23.46 54.41 -39.86
CA ALA A 74 -24.81 54.39 -40.43
C ALA A 74 -25.88 53.81 -39.48
N GLN A 75 -25.43 53.06 -38.44
CA GLN A 75 -26.30 52.40 -37.44
C GLN A 75 -27.40 51.53 -38.10
N ASP A 76 -27.08 50.87 -39.20
CA ASP A 76 -27.99 49.99 -39.91
C ASP A 76 -28.03 48.57 -39.39
N GLU A 77 -28.87 47.71 -39.98
CA GLU A 77 -28.99 46.27 -39.62
C GLU A 77 -27.68 45.50 -39.71
N LEU A 78 -26.80 45.91 -40.68
CA LEU A 78 -25.50 45.28 -40.82
C LEU A 78 -24.57 45.61 -39.64
N ASP A 79 -24.68 46.81 -39.03
CA ASP A 79 -23.89 47.17 -37.85
C ASP A 79 -24.32 46.34 -36.64
N VAL A 80 -25.63 46.10 -36.47
CA VAL A 80 -26.17 45.25 -35.40
C VAL A 80 -25.61 43.81 -35.57
N PHE A 81 -25.59 43.30 -36.81
CA PHE A 81 -25.00 42.01 -37.09
C PHE A 81 -23.49 41.97 -36.80
N CYS A 82 -22.73 42.98 -37.22
CA CYS A 82 -21.32 43.11 -36.97
C CYS A 82 -20.99 43.15 -35.47
N MET A 83 -21.79 43.90 -34.67
CA MET A 83 -21.66 43.94 -33.22
C MET A 83 -21.87 42.55 -32.58
N GLY A 84 -22.96 41.86 -32.94
CA GLY A 84 -23.27 40.53 -32.46
C GLY A 84 -22.17 39.50 -32.79
N PHE A 85 -21.69 39.55 -34.04
CA PHE A 85 -20.59 38.68 -34.47
C PHE A 85 -19.28 38.96 -33.72
N ASN A 86 -18.93 40.23 -33.53
CA ASN A 86 -17.72 40.63 -32.79
C ASN A 86 -17.80 40.16 -31.32
N THR A 87 -18.97 40.29 -30.68
CA THR A 87 -19.19 39.77 -29.32
C THR A 87 -18.99 38.25 -29.27
N TYR A 88 -19.55 37.53 -30.23
CA TYR A 88 -19.36 36.08 -30.33
C TYR A 88 -17.88 35.67 -30.52
N ILE A 89 -17.12 36.40 -31.34
CA ILE A 89 -15.68 36.22 -31.51
C ILE A 89 -14.93 36.45 -30.20
N GLU A 90 -15.31 37.47 -29.40
CA GLU A 90 -14.69 37.67 -28.07
C GLU A 90 -14.98 36.53 -27.13
N GLU A 91 -16.19 36.00 -27.09
CA GLU A 91 -16.53 34.83 -26.27
C GLU A 91 -15.74 33.61 -26.71
N LEU A 92 -15.61 33.35 -28.02
CA LEU A 92 -14.79 32.23 -28.54
C LEU A 92 -13.31 32.37 -28.16
N LYS A 93 -12.75 33.59 -28.26
CA LYS A 93 -11.37 33.87 -27.84
C LYS A 93 -11.17 33.55 -26.34
N ALA A 94 -12.11 33.97 -25.49
CA ALA A 94 -12.08 33.72 -24.04
C ALA A 94 -12.14 32.22 -23.75
N VAL A 95 -13.01 31.49 -24.44
CA VAL A 95 -13.11 30.02 -24.30
C VAL A 95 -11.82 29.33 -24.74
N MET A 96 -11.23 29.73 -25.88
CA MET A 96 -9.98 29.15 -26.39
C MET A 96 -8.80 29.40 -25.44
N VAL A 97 -8.67 30.61 -24.88
CA VAL A 97 -7.64 30.92 -23.88
C VAL A 97 -7.85 30.10 -22.62
N SER A 98 -9.09 30.00 -22.13
CA SER A 98 -9.43 29.19 -20.96
C SER A 98 -9.11 27.69 -21.19
N LYS A 99 -9.46 27.15 -22.37
CA LYS A 99 -9.14 25.76 -22.73
C LYS A 99 -7.63 25.51 -22.76
N LYS A 100 -6.87 26.40 -23.38
CA LYS A 100 -5.39 26.26 -23.45
C LYS A 100 -4.75 26.35 -22.07
N LEU A 101 -5.26 27.21 -21.19
CA LEU A 101 -4.80 27.33 -19.81
C LEU A 101 -5.11 26.04 -19.01
N LEU A 102 -6.32 25.49 -19.19
CA LEU A 102 -6.72 24.23 -18.56
C LEU A 102 -5.86 23.05 -19.05
N GLU A 103 -5.61 22.94 -20.34
CA GLU A 103 -4.74 21.90 -20.91
C GLU A 103 -3.31 22.00 -20.34
N THR A 104 -2.77 23.23 -20.25
CA THR A 104 -1.43 23.47 -19.69
C THR A 104 -1.39 23.13 -18.20
N SER A 105 -2.43 23.48 -17.45
CA SER A 105 -2.55 23.15 -16.02
C SER A 105 -2.66 21.64 -15.79
N ASN A 106 -3.50 20.97 -16.57
CA ASN A 106 -3.65 19.51 -16.50
C ASN A 106 -2.34 18.80 -16.82
N LYS A 107 -1.59 19.25 -17.85
CA LYS A 107 -0.30 18.66 -18.17
C LYS A 107 0.69 18.79 -17.01
N LYS A 108 0.77 19.95 -16.36
CA LYS A 108 1.62 20.14 -15.17
C LYS A 108 1.21 19.24 -14.00
N LEU A 109 -0.10 19.11 -13.75
CA LEU A 109 -0.60 18.24 -12.69
C LEU A 109 -0.25 16.77 -12.94
N VAL A 110 -0.32 16.31 -14.19
CA VAL A 110 0.09 14.94 -14.56
C VAL A 110 1.59 14.75 -14.32
N GLU A 111 2.43 15.68 -14.79
CA GLU A 111 3.89 15.62 -14.59
C GLU A 111 4.27 15.64 -13.10
N GLU A 112 3.62 16.49 -12.29
CA GLU A 112 3.83 16.53 -10.84
C GLU A 112 3.39 15.24 -10.14
N LYS A 113 2.27 14.66 -10.56
CA LYS A 113 1.78 13.39 -10.06
C LYS A 113 2.75 12.24 -10.35
N GLU A 114 3.18 12.10 -11.61
CA GLU A 114 4.14 11.07 -12.03
C GLU A 114 5.47 11.20 -11.27
N ARG A 115 5.96 12.43 -11.10
CA ARG A 115 7.17 12.68 -10.30
C ARG A 115 7.00 12.29 -8.84
N SER A 116 5.85 12.60 -8.25
CA SER A 116 5.53 12.22 -6.87
C SER A 116 5.46 10.71 -6.69
N GLU A 117 4.84 10.00 -7.64
CA GLU A 117 4.74 8.53 -7.65
C GLU A 117 6.14 7.88 -7.78
N GLN A 118 6.99 8.38 -8.67
CA GLN A 118 8.35 7.88 -8.83
C GLN A 118 9.19 8.08 -7.57
N LEU A 119 9.08 9.25 -6.91
CA LEU A 119 9.78 9.52 -5.65
C LEU A 119 9.29 8.60 -4.52
N ALA A 120 7.98 8.32 -4.46
CA ALA A 120 7.41 7.40 -3.49
C ALA A 120 7.93 5.97 -3.71
N MET A 121 7.93 5.48 -4.95
CA MET A 121 8.46 4.16 -5.31
C MET A 121 9.95 4.03 -4.96
N ALA A 122 10.77 5.01 -5.34
CA ALA A 122 12.21 5.00 -5.04
C ALA A 122 12.49 5.02 -3.52
N ARG A 123 11.69 5.77 -2.75
CA ARG A 123 11.78 5.78 -1.28
C ARG A 123 11.46 4.41 -0.70
N ASP A 124 10.42 3.76 -1.20
CA ASP A 124 9.96 2.46 -0.68
C ASP A 124 10.95 1.34 -1.02
N GLU A 125 11.50 1.32 -2.23
CA GLU A 125 12.56 0.41 -2.64
C GLU A 125 13.82 0.61 -1.79
N PHE A 126 14.23 1.85 -1.57
CA PHE A 126 15.37 2.19 -0.71
C PHE A 126 15.17 1.66 0.73
N LEU A 127 14.00 1.92 1.34
CA LEU A 127 13.71 1.46 2.70
C LEU A 127 13.66 -0.06 2.80
N SER A 128 13.10 -0.75 1.81
CA SER A 128 13.06 -2.21 1.76
C SER A 128 14.46 -2.81 1.65
N SER A 129 15.28 -2.29 0.74
CA SER A 129 16.67 -2.73 0.55
C SER A 129 17.50 -2.47 1.80
N MET A 130 17.45 -1.25 2.35
CA MET A 130 18.20 -0.90 3.57
C MET A 130 17.82 -1.78 4.75
N SER A 131 16.54 -2.14 4.91
CA SER A 131 16.14 -3.05 5.96
C SER A 131 16.79 -4.42 5.81
N HIS A 132 16.79 -4.96 4.59
CA HIS A 132 17.43 -6.25 4.34
C HIS A 132 18.94 -6.19 4.63
N GLU A 133 19.60 -5.13 4.15
CA GLU A 133 21.04 -4.94 4.35
C GLU A 133 21.44 -4.71 5.82
N ILE A 134 20.55 -4.11 6.65
CA ILE A 134 20.81 -3.96 8.10
C ILE A 134 20.44 -5.24 8.84
N ARG A 135 19.36 -5.93 8.46
CA ARG A 135 18.90 -7.15 9.12
C ARG A 135 19.91 -8.29 9.03
N THR A 136 20.55 -8.45 7.87
CA THR A 136 21.52 -9.54 7.62
C THR A 136 22.71 -9.53 8.59
N PRO A 137 23.51 -8.44 8.73
CA PRO A 137 24.60 -8.40 9.69
C PRO A 137 24.12 -8.46 11.14
N LEU A 138 22.94 -7.87 11.43
CA LEU A 138 22.39 -7.85 12.78
C LEU A 138 21.95 -9.25 13.23
N ASN A 139 21.29 -10.03 12.36
CA ASN A 139 20.97 -11.43 12.63
C ASN A 139 22.23 -12.27 12.85
N GLY A 140 23.31 -11.97 12.10
CA GLY A 140 24.62 -12.58 12.33
C GLY A 140 25.16 -12.30 13.73
N ILE A 141 25.16 -11.02 14.16
CA ILE A 141 25.61 -10.63 15.50
C ILE A 141 24.77 -11.34 16.57
N LEU A 142 23.44 -11.31 16.44
CA LEU A 142 22.55 -11.98 17.39
C LEU A 142 22.72 -13.49 17.41
N GLY A 143 22.88 -14.11 16.23
CA GLY A 143 23.11 -15.54 16.13
C GLY A 143 24.40 -15.98 16.80
N PHE A 144 25.53 -15.27 16.57
CA PHE A 144 26.79 -15.58 17.27
C PHE A 144 26.69 -15.27 18.77
N THR A 145 25.97 -14.22 19.18
CA THR A 145 25.75 -13.91 20.59
C THR A 145 24.98 -15.04 21.26
N ASP A 146 23.92 -15.57 20.64
CA ASP A 146 23.16 -16.73 21.14
C ASP A 146 24.01 -18.00 21.23
N LEU A 147 24.91 -18.23 20.27
CA LEU A 147 25.84 -19.36 20.29
C LEU A 147 26.81 -19.25 21.47
N LEU A 148 27.35 -18.06 21.72
CA LEU A 148 28.25 -17.82 22.83
C LEU A 148 27.54 -17.97 24.18
N LEU A 149 26.31 -17.43 24.32
CA LEU A 149 25.51 -17.56 25.55
C LEU A 149 25.17 -19.01 25.92
N LYS A 150 25.15 -19.94 24.95
CA LYS A 150 24.96 -21.37 25.16
C LYS A 150 26.24 -22.07 25.61
N ASN A 151 27.38 -21.39 25.58
CA ASN A 151 28.64 -21.96 26.04
C ASN A 151 28.68 -21.96 27.58
N LEU A 152 28.81 -23.16 28.17
CA LEU A 152 28.80 -23.36 29.62
C LEU A 152 30.08 -22.86 30.33
N SER A 153 31.15 -22.55 29.56
CA SER A 153 32.45 -22.13 30.11
C SER A 153 32.59 -20.59 30.24
N LEU A 154 31.56 -19.81 29.96
CA LEU A 154 31.61 -18.35 30.11
C LEU A 154 31.51 -17.93 31.59
N ASP A 155 32.34 -16.97 31.97
CA ASP A 155 32.23 -16.29 33.27
C ASP A 155 30.96 -15.40 33.31
N ALA A 156 30.55 -15.03 34.55
CA ALA A 156 29.31 -14.24 34.76
C ALA A 156 29.34 -12.85 34.08
N GLU A 157 30.51 -12.22 34.00
CA GLU A 157 30.65 -10.87 33.43
C GLU A 157 30.54 -10.94 31.88
N SER A 158 31.25 -11.92 31.25
CA SER A 158 31.14 -12.15 29.81
C SER A 158 29.71 -12.50 29.39
N LYS A 159 29.01 -13.31 30.18
CA LYS A 159 27.60 -13.64 29.93
C LYS A 159 26.71 -12.41 29.99
N LYS A 160 26.92 -11.55 30.96
CA LYS A 160 26.18 -10.30 31.11
C LYS A 160 26.43 -9.34 29.95
N GLN A 161 27.67 -9.25 29.45
CA GLN A 161 28.00 -8.44 28.28
C GLN A 161 27.33 -8.96 27.02
N LEU A 162 27.31 -10.28 26.79
CA LEU A 162 26.60 -10.90 25.69
C LEU A 162 25.08 -10.70 25.77
N ASP A 163 24.49 -10.77 26.97
CA ASP A 163 23.09 -10.43 27.18
C ASP A 163 22.78 -8.98 26.80
N TYR A 164 23.67 -8.02 27.09
CA TYR A 164 23.52 -6.63 26.67
C TYR A 164 23.61 -6.48 25.15
N ILE A 165 24.53 -7.18 24.48
CA ILE A 165 24.64 -7.18 23.00
C ILE A 165 23.34 -7.72 22.40
N LYS A 166 22.84 -8.85 22.91
CA LYS A 166 21.59 -9.45 22.46
C LYS A 166 20.41 -8.49 22.60
N ILE A 167 20.21 -7.93 23.79
CA ILE A 167 19.14 -6.97 24.05
C ILE A 167 19.23 -5.76 23.09
N SER A 168 20.43 -5.24 22.85
CA SER A 168 20.64 -4.10 21.95
C SER A 168 20.32 -4.45 20.51
N GLY A 169 20.70 -5.65 20.04
CA GLY A 169 20.38 -6.14 18.72
C GLY A 169 18.88 -6.37 18.52
N ASP A 170 18.20 -6.98 19.49
CA ASP A 170 16.76 -7.19 19.46
C ASP A 170 16.00 -5.87 19.40
N ILE A 171 16.44 -4.87 20.18
CA ILE A 171 15.86 -3.51 20.13
C ILE A 171 16.04 -2.89 18.73
N LEU A 172 17.22 -3.02 18.14
CA LEU A 172 17.49 -2.48 16.80
C LEU A 172 16.63 -3.13 15.73
N LEU A 173 16.41 -4.45 15.78
CA LEU A 173 15.48 -5.14 14.89
C LEU A 173 14.04 -4.59 15.00
N VAL A 174 13.57 -4.37 16.22
CA VAL A 174 12.25 -3.77 16.46
C VAL A 174 12.16 -2.38 15.83
N ILE A 175 13.19 -1.53 16.03
CA ILE A 175 13.23 -0.16 15.45
C ILE A 175 13.15 -0.21 13.93
N ILE A 176 13.96 -1.05 13.29
CA ILE A 176 14.00 -1.18 11.83
C ILE A 176 12.64 -1.64 11.29
N ASN A 177 12.05 -2.67 11.90
CA ASN A 177 10.76 -3.18 11.49
C ASN A 177 9.64 -2.13 11.70
N ASP A 178 9.66 -1.38 12.81
CA ASP A 178 8.72 -0.29 13.07
C ASP A 178 8.81 0.82 12.01
N ILE A 179 10.02 1.21 11.58
CA ILE A 179 10.24 2.23 10.54
C ILE A 179 9.70 1.73 9.19
N LEU A 180 9.95 0.46 8.86
CA LEU A 180 9.45 -0.13 7.62
C LEU A 180 7.92 -0.24 7.60
N ASP A 181 7.33 -0.70 8.71
CA ASP A 181 5.88 -0.77 8.81
C ASP A 181 5.26 0.63 8.65
N LEU A 182 5.85 1.64 9.27
CA LEU A 182 5.40 3.02 9.12
C LEU A 182 5.48 3.49 7.67
N ALA A 183 6.60 3.23 6.98
CA ALA A 183 6.78 3.60 5.58
C ALA A 183 5.77 2.91 4.65
N LYS A 184 5.54 1.58 4.83
CA LYS A 184 4.53 0.82 4.06
C LYS A 184 3.10 1.30 4.30
N ILE A 185 2.80 1.75 5.53
CA ILE A 185 1.51 2.35 5.86
C ILE A 185 1.33 3.69 5.14
N GLU A 186 2.38 4.53 5.14
CA GLU A 186 2.34 5.88 4.53
C GLU A 186 2.25 5.85 3.00
N SER A 187 2.84 4.84 2.37
CA SER A 187 2.73 4.63 0.93
C SER A 187 1.42 3.96 0.49
N GLY A 188 0.55 3.58 1.45
CA GLY A 188 -0.71 2.88 1.14
C GLY A 188 -0.53 1.44 0.65
N GLN A 189 0.66 0.87 0.77
CA GLN A 189 0.98 -0.48 0.28
C GLN A 189 0.49 -1.62 1.20
N ILE A 190 -0.07 -1.29 2.37
CA ILE A 190 -0.62 -2.31 3.24
C ILE A 190 -2.01 -2.72 2.75
N ALA A 191 -2.07 -3.87 2.10
CA ALA A 191 -3.31 -4.57 1.85
C ALA A 191 -3.71 -5.40 3.08
N LEU A 192 -5.00 -5.41 3.43
CA LEU A 192 -5.52 -6.28 4.48
C LEU A 192 -5.75 -7.67 3.91
N TYR A 193 -5.26 -8.69 4.60
CA TYR A 193 -5.50 -10.09 4.27
C TYR A 193 -6.61 -10.65 5.15
N GLU A 194 -7.84 -10.47 4.69
CA GLU A 194 -9.02 -10.96 5.41
C GLU A 194 -9.19 -12.47 5.18
N LYS A 195 -8.98 -13.24 6.25
CA LYS A 195 -9.21 -14.69 6.31
C LYS A 195 -9.93 -15.07 7.58
N PRO A 196 -10.70 -16.18 7.57
CA PRO A 196 -11.24 -16.73 8.80
C PRO A 196 -10.11 -17.08 9.79
N PHE A 197 -10.21 -16.61 11.03
CA PHE A 197 -9.25 -16.93 12.08
C PHE A 197 -9.96 -17.17 13.41
N ASP A 198 -9.36 -18.02 14.26
CA ASP A 198 -9.83 -18.32 15.61
C ASP A 198 -9.26 -17.29 16.60
N LEU A 199 -10.14 -16.46 17.16
CA LEU A 199 -9.77 -15.46 18.15
C LEU A 199 -9.27 -16.09 19.47
N SER A 200 -9.76 -17.28 19.85
CA SER A 200 -9.34 -17.96 21.06
C SER A 200 -7.88 -18.42 20.95
N ASN A 201 -7.51 -19.00 19.80
CA ASN A 201 -6.12 -19.39 19.54
C ASN A 201 -5.19 -18.18 19.56
N LEU A 202 -5.58 -17.06 18.97
CA LEU A 202 -4.80 -15.84 18.95
C LEU A 202 -4.60 -15.29 20.37
N THR A 203 -5.66 -15.27 21.19
CA THR A 203 -5.57 -14.79 22.58
C THR A 203 -4.77 -15.74 23.49
N GLN A 204 -4.82 -17.06 23.23
CA GLN A 204 -3.98 -18.02 23.93
C GLN A 204 -2.50 -17.81 23.62
N LEU A 205 -2.14 -17.61 22.36
CA LEU A 205 -0.76 -17.29 21.95
C LEU A 205 -0.23 -16.05 22.68
N ILE A 206 -1.07 -15.00 22.78
CA ILE A 206 -0.73 -13.78 23.52
C ILE A 206 -0.51 -14.09 25.00
N TYR A 207 -1.40 -14.87 25.62
CA TYR A 207 -1.26 -15.26 27.02
C TYR A 207 0.07 -15.99 27.25
N ASP A 208 0.37 -16.98 26.43
CA ASP A 208 1.58 -17.82 26.57
C ASP A 208 2.86 -16.97 26.40
N THR A 209 2.85 -16.05 25.43
CA THR A 209 4.00 -15.15 25.17
C THR A 209 4.31 -14.23 26.34
N PHE A 210 3.27 -13.69 27.03
CA PHE A 210 3.48 -12.75 28.12
C PHE A 210 3.44 -13.38 29.50
N SER A 211 3.05 -14.65 29.65
CA SER A 211 2.90 -15.34 30.92
C SER A 211 4.18 -15.34 31.75
N SER A 212 5.31 -15.71 31.16
CA SER A 212 6.61 -15.72 31.86
C SER A 212 7.02 -14.33 32.33
N LYS A 213 6.85 -13.28 31.49
CA LYS A 213 7.21 -11.90 31.85
C LYS A 213 6.29 -11.32 32.93
N THR A 214 5.00 -11.65 32.89
CA THR A 214 4.02 -11.20 33.89
C THR A 214 4.24 -11.93 35.22
N GLN A 215 4.56 -13.21 35.19
CA GLN A 215 4.89 -14.00 36.37
C GLN A 215 6.17 -13.50 37.05
N ALA A 216 7.23 -13.21 36.32
CA ALA A 216 8.47 -12.64 36.83
C ALA A 216 8.28 -11.28 37.52
N LYS A 217 7.27 -10.50 37.10
CA LYS A 217 6.84 -9.25 37.73
C LYS A 217 5.71 -9.42 38.77
N GLU A 218 5.23 -10.63 39.03
CA GLU A 218 4.06 -10.91 39.89
C GLU A 218 2.80 -10.12 39.45
N ILE A 219 2.62 -9.88 38.13
CA ILE A 219 1.50 -9.16 37.57
C ILE A 219 0.30 -10.11 37.40
N ASP A 220 -0.87 -9.73 37.95
CA ASP A 220 -2.12 -10.46 37.69
C ASP A 220 -2.64 -10.16 36.26
N PHE A 221 -2.25 -11.02 35.30
CA PHE A 221 -2.66 -10.91 33.88
C PHE A 221 -3.85 -11.83 33.60
N LYS A 222 -4.96 -11.26 33.08
CA LYS A 222 -6.16 -12.02 32.72
C LYS A 222 -6.71 -11.58 31.36
N ILE A 223 -7.14 -12.57 30.57
CA ILE A 223 -7.86 -12.37 29.32
C ILE A 223 -9.31 -12.79 29.53
N LEU A 224 -10.25 -11.95 29.11
CA LEU A 224 -11.69 -12.16 29.26
C LEU A 224 -12.36 -11.93 27.91
N ILE A 225 -12.93 -13.00 27.33
CA ILE A 225 -13.67 -12.95 26.08
C ILE A 225 -15.15 -13.13 26.37
N ASP A 226 -15.98 -12.23 25.86
CA ASP A 226 -17.43 -12.32 25.97
C ASP A 226 -17.95 -13.52 25.14
N LYS A 227 -18.84 -14.32 25.70
CA LYS A 227 -19.45 -15.48 25.04
C LYS A 227 -20.22 -15.14 23.74
N LYS A 228 -20.59 -13.87 23.56
CA LYS A 228 -21.25 -13.37 22.36
C LYS A 228 -20.30 -13.13 21.18
N VAL A 229 -18.99 -13.08 21.43
CA VAL A 229 -18.00 -12.92 20.37
C VAL A 229 -17.93 -14.20 19.56
N PRO A 230 -18.10 -14.16 18.23
CA PRO A 230 -17.93 -15.34 17.38
C PRO A 230 -16.54 -15.96 17.55
N ALA A 231 -16.47 -17.29 17.61
CA ALA A 231 -15.19 -18.00 17.75
C ALA A 231 -14.30 -17.77 16.52
N ILE A 232 -14.90 -17.77 15.33
CA ILE A 232 -14.24 -17.48 14.05
C ILE A 232 -14.64 -16.07 13.61
N LEU A 233 -13.66 -15.25 13.32
CA LEU A 233 -13.83 -13.91 12.73
C LEU A 233 -13.15 -13.88 11.37
N ASN A 234 -13.72 -13.14 10.42
CA ASN A 234 -13.09 -12.92 9.12
C ASN A 234 -12.36 -11.58 9.12
N GLY A 235 -11.05 -11.62 9.02
CA GLY A 235 -10.20 -10.43 9.10
C GLY A 235 -8.71 -10.77 9.07
N ASP A 236 -7.86 -9.75 9.18
CA ASP A 236 -6.41 -9.90 9.19
C ASP A 236 -5.90 -10.22 10.60
N SER A 237 -5.70 -11.51 10.87
CA SER A 237 -5.22 -12.01 12.17
C SER A 237 -3.83 -11.48 12.53
N ILE A 238 -2.97 -11.21 11.55
CA ILE A 238 -1.62 -10.69 11.77
C ILE A 238 -1.70 -9.26 12.29
N ARG A 239 -2.56 -8.42 11.68
CA ARG A 239 -2.75 -7.04 12.14
C ARG A 239 -3.45 -6.96 13.48
N VAL A 240 -4.44 -7.83 13.73
CA VAL A 240 -5.06 -7.94 15.06
C VAL A 240 -4.02 -8.35 16.11
N SER A 241 -3.17 -9.33 15.80
CA SER A 241 -2.06 -9.73 16.68
C SER A 241 -1.14 -8.56 16.96
N GLN A 242 -0.69 -7.84 15.93
CA GLN A 242 0.22 -6.70 16.06
C GLN A 242 -0.34 -5.61 17.00
N ILE A 243 -1.64 -5.29 16.87
CA ILE A 243 -2.34 -4.35 17.77
C ILE A 243 -2.28 -4.86 19.22
N LEU A 244 -2.67 -6.12 19.44
CA LEU A 244 -2.76 -6.68 20.78
C LEU A 244 -1.38 -6.84 21.44
N PHE A 245 -0.38 -7.33 20.68
CA PHE A 245 1.00 -7.45 21.17
C PHE A 245 1.57 -6.11 21.61
N ASN A 246 1.37 -5.06 20.79
CA ASN A 246 1.88 -3.73 21.12
C ASN A 246 1.23 -3.15 22.38
N LEU A 247 -0.11 -3.23 22.49
CA LEU A 247 -0.83 -2.73 23.66
C LEU A 247 -0.47 -3.50 24.94
N ILE A 248 -0.35 -4.83 24.88
CA ILE A 248 -0.03 -5.66 26.03
C ILE A 248 1.44 -5.52 26.41
N SER A 249 2.36 -5.48 25.44
CA SER A 249 3.78 -5.22 25.69
C SER A 249 3.97 -3.90 26.44
N ASN A 250 3.30 -2.84 26.01
CA ASN A 250 3.32 -1.55 26.69
C ASN A 250 2.74 -1.66 28.10
N SER A 251 1.62 -2.38 28.29
CA SER A 251 1.04 -2.60 29.61
C SER A 251 1.99 -3.36 30.54
N VAL A 252 2.65 -4.43 30.08
CA VAL A 252 3.63 -5.20 30.87
C VAL A 252 4.86 -4.35 31.20
N LYS A 253 5.31 -3.53 30.26
CA LYS A 253 6.46 -2.64 30.41
C LYS A 253 6.23 -1.60 31.51
N PHE A 254 5.08 -0.92 31.51
CA PHE A 254 4.77 0.21 32.38
C PHE A 254 4.04 -0.16 33.67
N THR A 255 3.62 -1.42 33.84
CA THR A 255 3.02 -1.89 35.09
C THR A 255 4.11 -2.31 36.06
N PRO A 256 4.10 -1.79 37.29
CA PRO A 256 5.05 -2.21 38.36
C PRO A 256 4.76 -3.64 38.83
N LYS A 257 5.69 -4.20 39.63
CA LYS A 257 5.50 -5.50 40.26
C LYS A 257 4.19 -5.50 41.06
N LYS A 258 3.51 -6.66 41.10
CA LYS A 258 2.21 -6.89 41.76
C LYS A 258 1.05 -6.07 41.19
N GLY A 259 1.23 -5.52 39.98
CA GLY A 259 0.18 -4.81 39.26
C GLY A 259 -0.87 -5.73 38.64
N LYS A 260 -1.78 -5.13 37.84
CA LYS A 260 -2.89 -5.86 37.17
C LYS A 260 -2.96 -5.46 35.71
N ILE A 261 -3.12 -6.45 34.81
CA ILE A 261 -3.39 -6.23 33.41
C ILE A 261 -4.63 -7.04 33.02
N ARG A 262 -5.56 -6.43 32.32
CA ARG A 262 -6.81 -7.06 31.84
C ARG A 262 -6.99 -6.79 30.36
N LEU A 263 -7.00 -7.84 29.55
CA LEU A 263 -7.50 -7.81 28.18
C LEU A 263 -8.96 -8.26 28.19
N LYS A 264 -9.86 -7.41 27.70
CA LYS A 264 -11.29 -7.74 27.56
C LYS A 264 -11.70 -7.59 26.10
N ILE A 265 -12.30 -8.61 25.54
CA ILE A 265 -12.86 -8.61 24.18
C ILE A 265 -14.37 -8.79 24.32
N LYS A 266 -15.13 -7.85 23.79
CA LYS A 266 -16.59 -7.83 23.86
C LYS A 266 -17.24 -7.68 22.49
N PHE A 267 -18.32 -8.38 22.29
CA PHE A 267 -19.24 -8.10 21.21
C PHE A 267 -20.04 -6.83 21.54
N ASP A 268 -20.03 -5.85 20.64
CA ASP A 268 -20.77 -4.59 20.80
C ASP A 268 -22.12 -4.66 20.08
N LYS A 269 -22.09 -4.85 18.77
CA LYS A 269 -23.27 -4.98 17.91
C LYS A 269 -22.94 -5.70 16.60
N GLU A 270 -24.01 -6.11 15.88
CA GLU A 270 -23.94 -6.51 14.47
C GLU A 270 -24.68 -5.46 13.65
N GLU A 271 -24.05 -4.93 12.62
CA GLU A 271 -24.62 -3.90 11.77
C GLU A 271 -24.05 -3.99 10.34
N ALA A 272 -24.90 -3.85 9.33
CA ALA A 272 -24.53 -3.85 7.91
C ALA A 272 -23.66 -5.05 7.46
N GLY A 273 -23.85 -6.24 8.08
CA GLY A 273 -23.06 -7.42 7.76
C GLY A 273 -21.69 -7.49 8.41
N PHE A 274 -21.42 -6.62 9.39
CA PHE A 274 -20.18 -6.61 10.17
C PHE A 274 -20.45 -6.85 11.66
N TYR A 275 -19.50 -7.53 12.30
CA TYR A 275 -19.41 -7.62 13.75
C TYR A 275 -18.56 -6.49 14.29
N HIS A 276 -19.12 -5.70 15.19
CA HIS A 276 -18.39 -4.68 15.94
C HIS A 276 -17.81 -5.31 17.22
N ILE A 277 -16.50 -5.43 17.27
CA ILE A 277 -15.78 -6.05 18.39
C ILE A 277 -15.02 -4.97 19.14
N LYS A 278 -15.29 -4.85 20.44
CA LYS A 278 -14.61 -3.92 21.32
C LYS A 278 -13.52 -4.63 22.12
N VAL A 279 -12.27 -4.26 21.85
CA VAL A 279 -11.10 -4.73 22.58
C VAL A 279 -10.68 -3.69 23.60
N THR A 280 -10.46 -4.08 24.85
CA THR A 280 -10.01 -3.18 25.91
C THR A 280 -8.80 -3.78 26.62
N VAL A 281 -7.69 -3.05 26.61
CA VAL A 281 -6.49 -3.36 27.43
C VAL A 281 -6.42 -2.34 28.54
N LYS A 282 -6.49 -2.82 29.81
CA LYS A 282 -6.41 -2.00 31.01
C LYS A 282 -5.26 -2.46 31.88
N ASP A 283 -4.40 -1.55 32.27
CA ASP A 283 -3.32 -1.78 33.21
C ASP A 283 -3.45 -0.89 34.47
N SER A 284 -2.72 -1.25 35.50
CA SER A 284 -2.53 -0.46 36.73
C SER A 284 -1.13 0.14 36.79
N GLY A 285 -0.64 0.57 35.64
CA GLY A 285 0.71 1.12 35.47
C GLY A 285 0.85 2.57 35.95
N ILE A 286 1.96 3.18 35.56
CA ILE A 286 2.29 4.57 35.92
C ILE A 286 1.28 5.59 35.38
N GLY A 287 0.47 5.23 34.39
CA GLY A 287 -0.44 6.15 33.71
C GLY A 287 0.27 7.15 32.81
N ILE A 288 -0.54 7.97 32.12
CA ILE A 288 -0.10 8.98 31.17
C ILE A 288 -0.61 10.34 31.65
N PRO A 289 0.24 11.37 31.69
CA PRO A 289 -0.20 12.75 32.00
C PRO A 289 -1.23 13.24 30.98
N GLN A 290 -2.18 14.07 31.44
CA GLN A 290 -3.30 14.52 30.62
C GLN A 290 -2.86 15.32 29.39
N ASP A 291 -1.82 16.15 29.55
CA ASP A 291 -1.21 16.96 28.48
C ASP A 291 -0.50 16.15 27.40
N LYS A 292 -0.26 14.86 27.65
CA LYS A 292 0.41 13.95 26.70
C LYS A 292 -0.54 13.00 25.97
N ILE A 293 -1.80 12.88 26.41
CA ILE A 293 -2.76 11.90 25.88
C ILE A 293 -2.95 12.07 24.37
N ASP A 294 -3.01 13.29 23.87
CA ASP A 294 -3.25 13.56 22.45
C ASP A 294 -2.01 13.28 21.60
N THR A 295 -0.82 13.43 22.16
CA THR A 295 0.47 13.29 21.44
C THR A 295 1.08 11.90 21.51
N ILE A 296 0.58 10.96 22.34
CA ILE A 296 1.15 9.60 22.44
C ILE A 296 1.07 8.78 21.16
N PHE A 297 0.25 9.20 20.20
CA PHE A 297 0.12 8.58 18.88
C PHE A 297 0.98 9.25 17.81
N ASP A 298 1.67 10.35 18.13
CA ASP A 298 2.58 11.02 17.22
C ASP A 298 3.90 10.24 17.12
N PRO A 299 4.53 10.15 15.95
CA PRO A 299 5.78 9.41 15.77
C PRO A 299 6.88 9.93 16.71
N PHE A 300 7.69 9.00 17.22
CA PHE A 300 8.84 9.29 18.10
C PHE A 300 8.50 10.00 19.41
N THR A 301 7.22 10.10 19.78
CA THR A 301 6.78 10.75 21.00
C THR A 301 6.90 9.81 22.20
N GLN A 302 7.51 10.31 23.29
CA GLN A 302 7.65 9.63 24.57
C GLN A 302 7.24 10.56 25.70
N VAL A 303 6.64 9.99 26.76
CA VAL A 303 6.03 10.77 27.85
C VAL A 303 7.06 11.59 28.64
N SER A 304 8.28 11.06 28.87
CA SER A 304 9.40 11.79 29.49
C SER A 304 10.75 11.13 29.18
N ASN A 305 11.84 11.91 29.25
CA ASN A 305 13.21 11.42 29.08
C ASN A 305 13.62 10.39 30.15
N ASP A 306 13.10 10.49 31.36
CA ASP A 306 13.37 9.54 32.43
C ASP A 306 12.67 8.20 32.18
N THR A 307 11.45 8.25 31.61
CA THR A 307 10.71 7.04 31.20
C THR A 307 11.43 6.35 30.04
N ALA A 308 11.98 7.13 29.10
CA ALA A 308 12.78 6.62 27.98
C ALA A 308 14.05 5.89 28.46
N ARG A 309 14.79 6.47 29.42
CA ARG A 309 16.00 5.85 29.98
C ARG A 309 15.70 4.59 30.79
N LYS A 310 14.59 4.56 31.52
CA LYS A 310 14.25 3.44 32.42
C LYS A 310 13.55 2.27 31.72
N TYR A 311 12.75 2.54 30.70
CA TYR A 311 11.90 1.54 30.07
C TYR A 311 12.19 1.33 28.58
N GLY A 312 12.96 2.22 27.90
CA GLY A 312 13.29 2.13 26.48
C GLY A 312 12.06 2.25 25.55
N GLY A 313 12.27 2.18 24.23
CA GLY A 313 11.20 2.13 23.23
C GLY A 313 11.45 3.10 22.09
N THR A 314 10.81 2.85 20.94
CA THR A 314 10.96 3.63 19.69
C THR A 314 10.09 4.88 19.66
N GLY A 315 8.95 4.86 20.37
CA GLY A 315 7.87 5.85 20.22
C GLY A 315 7.05 5.68 18.94
N LEU A 316 7.27 4.60 18.19
CA LEU A 316 6.56 4.32 16.94
C LEU A 316 5.38 3.35 17.11
N GLY A 317 5.43 2.46 18.10
CA GLY A 317 4.45 1.39 18.24
C GLY A 317 3.00 1.87 18.32
N LEU A 318 2.69 2.92 19.11
CA LEU A 318 1.33 3.46 19.19
C LEU A 318 0.90 4.16 17.89
N THR A 319 1.81 4.83 17.22
CA THR A 319 1.57 5.44 15.90
C THR A 319 1.21 4.37 14.86
N ILE A 320 1.98 3.29 14.81
CA ILE A 320 1.77 2.18 13.88
C ILE A 320 0.40 1.54 14.11
N ILE A 321 0.06 1.19 15.36
CA ILE A 321 -1.24 0.56 15.62
C ILE A 321 -2.42 1.49 15.35
N LYS A 322 -2.31 2.81 15.61
CA LYS A 322 -3.35 3.77 15.24
C LYS A 322 -3.59 3.79 13.72
N LYS A 323 -2.51 3.79 12.94
CA LYS A 323 -2.60 3.72 11.47
C LYS A 323 -3.19 2.39 11.00
N ILE A 324 -2.77 1.24 11.56
CA ILE A 324 -3.33 -0.08 11.25
C ILE A 324 -4.82 -0.13 11.58
N ILE A 325 -5.22 0.34 12.75
CA ILE A 325 -6.63 0.39 13.17
C ILE A 325 -7.46 1.23 12.18
N ASN A 326 -6.94 2.37 11.72
CA ASN A 326 -7.60 3.19 10.72
C ASN A 326 -7.76 2.46 9.36
N ILE A 327 -6.73 1.72 8.91
CA ILE A 327 -6.80 0.88 7.69
C ILE A 327 -7.87 -0.22 7.84
N MET A 328 -8.04 -0.77 9.06
CA MET A 328 -9.09 -1.72 9.41
C MET A 328 -10.47 -1.07 9.66
N ASN A 329 -10.65 0.21 9.32
CA ASN A 329 -11.86 0.99 9.58
C ASN A 329 -12.30 0.97 11.06
N GLY A 330 -11.35 0.83 11.98
CA GLY A 330 -11.55 0.82 13.41
C GLY A 330 -11.22 2.17 14.07
N GLU A 331 -11.40 2.22 15.39
CA GLU A 331 -11.08 3.38 16.20
C GLU A 331 -10.32 2.98 17.48
N ILE A 332 -9.40 3.84 17.93
CA ILE A 332 -8.69 3.67 19.20
C ILE A 332 -8.91 4.87 20.11
N HIS A 333 -9.23 4.59 21.37
CA HIS A 333 -9.40 5.58 22.42
C HIS A 333 -8.53 5.23 23.62
N VAL A 334 -8.02 6.25 24.29
CA VAL A 334 -7.23 6.12 25.50
C VAL A 334 -7.86 6.91 26.65
N LYS A 335 -7.89 6.30 27.86
CA LYS A 335 -8.20 6.97 29.11
C LYS A 335 -7.12 6.60 30.11
N SER A 336 -6.44 7.59 30.67
CA SER A 336 -5.35 7.37 31.61
C SER A 336 -5.36 8.40 32.73
N LYS A 337 -4.81 8.01 33.86
CA LYS A 337 -4.55 8.93 34.99
C LYS A 337 -3.21 8.56 35.58
N LEU A 338 -2.35 9.56 35.71
CA LEU A 338 -1.02 9.40 36.28
C LEU A 338 -1.09 8.75 37.66
N GLY A 339 -0.27 7.72 37.92
CA GLY A 339 -0.23 6.93 39.16
C GLY A 339 -1.36 5.91 39.34
N ILE A 340 -2.35 5.84 38.42
CA ILE A 340 -3.49 4.90 38.53
C ILE A 340 -3.42 3.81 37.41
N GLY A 341 -3.02 4.17 36.18
CA GLY A 341 -2.93 3.26 35.07
C GLY A 341 -3.58 3.78 33.80
N THR A 342 -3.57 2.94 32.76
CA THR A 342 -4.06 3.28 31.42
C THR A 342 -5.12 2.27 30.96
N LYS A 343 -6.07 2.76 30.18
CA LYS A 343 -7.07 1.97 29.48
C LYS A 343 -7.10 2.36 28.01
N PHE A 344 -6.66 1.48 27.15
CA PHE A 344 -6.88 1.55 25.71
C PHE A 344 -8.17 0.82 25.33
N THR A 345 -8.93 1.39 24.42
CA THR A 345 -10.14 0.78 23.88
C THR A 345 -10.04 0.86 22.36
N VAL A 346 -10.10 -0.28 21.69
CA VAL A 346 -10.05 -0.41 20.23
C VAL A 346 -11.37 -1.00 19.77
N ASN A 347 -12.03 -0.37 18.82
CA ASN A 347 -13.21 -0.87 18.14
C ASN A 347 -12.78 -1.36 16.76
N LEU A 348 -13.03 -2.64 16.45
CA LEU A 348 -12.69 -3.28 15.18
C LEU A 348 -13.94 -3.81 14.51
N LEU A 349 -13.93 -3.80 13.17
CA LEU A 349 -14.99 -4.31 12.32
C LEU A 349 -14.51 -5.60 11.66
N PHE A 350 -15.31 -6.65 11.73
CA PHE A 350 -15.04 -7.92 11.09
C PHE A 350 -16.22 -8.33 10.22
N ALA A 351 -15.97 -8.70 8.96
CA ALA A 351 -17.02 -9.13 8.07
C ALA A 351 -17.70 -10.41 8.61
N LYS A 352 -19.01 -10.46 8.53
CA LYS A 352 -19.78 -11.68 8.86
C LYS A 352 -19.58 -12.68 7.72
N GLU A 353 -19.16 -13.89 8.05
CA GLU A 353 -19.03 -14.96 7.08
C GLU A 353 -20.40 -15.35 6.52
N ASN A 354 -20.61 -15.17 5.21
CA ASN A 354 -21.76 -15.76 4.53
C ASN A 354 -21.55 -17.28 4.47
N SER A 355 -22.35 -18.01 5.22
CA SER A 355 -22.29 -19.46 5.43
C SER A 355 -22.30 -20.26 4.13
N LYS A 356 -21.17 -20.37 3.44
CA LYS A 356 -20.90 -21.31 2.33
C LYS A 356 -19.44 -21.77 2.27
N SER A 357 -18.70 -21.76 3.37
CA SER A 357 -17.40 -22.42 3.44
C SER A 357 -17.46 -23.62 4.40
N VAL A 358 -17.01 -24.75 3.88
CA VAL A 358 -16.89 -26.04 4.55
C VAL A 358 -16.17 -25.90 5.89
N PRO A 359 -16.66 -26.50 7.00
CA PRO A 359 -15.95 -26.40 8.28
C PRO A 359 -14.58 -27.05 8.17
N LEU A 360 -13.55 -26.25 8.37
CA LEU A 360 -12.21 -26.78 8.68
C LEU A 360 -12.34 -27.58 9.97
N LYS A 361 -12.25 -28.91 9.87
CA LYS A 361 -12.17 -29.81 11.01
C LYS A 361 -11.07 -29.33 11.94
N SER A 362 -11.46 -28.90 13.12
CA SER A 362 -10.54 -28.69 14.24
C SER A 362 -9.76 -29.98 14.49
N ILE A 363 -8.49 -29.97 14.15
CA ILE A 363 -7.58 -31.03 14.60
C ILE A 363 -7.36 -30.77 16.09
N SER A 364 -8.03 -31.58 16.90
CA SER A 364 -7.87 -31.58 18.34
C SER A 364 -6.42 -31.91 18.69
N ASN A 365 -5.77 -31.02 19.43
CA ASN A 365 -4.53 -31.31 20.14
C ASN A 365 -4.80 -32.46 21.18
N LYS A 366 -4.69 -33.69 20.74
CA LYS A 366 -4.40 -34.83 21.57
C LYS A 366 -3.35 -35.65 20.84
N GLU A 367 -2.20 -35.61 21.41
CA GLU A 367 -1.10 -36.57 21.42
C GLU A 367 0.24 -35.87 21.27
N LYS A 368 0.73 -35.29 22.38
CA LYS A 368 2.17 -35.19 22.62
C LYS A 368 2.64 -36.61 22.92
N SER A 369 2.78 -37.42 21.89
CA SER A 369 3.57 -38.64 21.92
C SER A 369 4.85 -38.35 21.12
N ALA A 370 5.99 -38.47 21.74
CA ALA A 370 7.25 -38.57 21.05
C ALA A 370 7.15 -39.74 20.06
N ILE A 371 6.87 -39.43 18.80
CA ILE A 371 6.88 -40.42 17.72
C ILE A 371 8.35 -40.64 17.40
N SER A 372 8.89 -41.75 17.90
CA SER A 372 10.16 -42.31 17.45
C SER A 372 10.02 -42.73 15.99
N ILE A 373 10.69 -41.98 15.15
CA ILE A 373 10.79 -42.24 13.70
C ILE A 373 11.57 -43.52 13.52
N ASN A 374 10.88 -44.59 13.17
CA ASN A 374 11.48 -45.90 12.84
C ASN A 374 11.78 -45.97 11.34
N ARG A 375 12.65 -45.08 10.81
CA ARG A 375 13.36 -45.29 9.55
C ARG A 375 14.83 -45.48 9.84
N GLY A 376 15.44 -46.46 9.22
CA GLY A 376 16.87 -46.71 9.30
C GLY A 376 17.75 -45.65 8.63
N GLY A 377 17.21 -44.45 8.31
CA GLY A 377 17.93 -43.32 7.69
C GLY A 377 17.52 -41.96 8.26
N LYS A 378 18.45 -41.01 8.25
CA LYS A 378 18.22 -39.61 8.62
C LYS A 378 17.48 -38.89 7.48
N ILE A 379 16.54 -37.98 7.78
CA ILE A 379 15.95 -37.10 6.78
C ILE A 379 17.03 -36.23 6.16
N LYS A 380 17.12 -36.23 4.82
CA LYS A 380 18.14 -35.51 4.06
C LYS A 380 17.55 -34.20 3.52
N VAL A 381 18.08 -33.10 3.99
CA VAL A 381 17.63 -31.74 3.72
C VAL A 381 18.62 -31.05 2.78
N LEU A 382 18.15 -30.48 1.67
CA LEU A 382 18.92 -29.53 0.87
C LEU A 382 18.64 -28.12 1.36
N LEU A 383 19.63 -27.43 1.88
CA LEU A 383 19.58 -26.04 2.29
C LEU A 383 20.19 -25.16 1.19
N VAL A 384 19.40 -24.28 0.62
CA VAL A 384 19.81 -23.32 -0.42
C VAL A 384 19.77 -21.91 0.18
N GLU A 385 20.94 -21.32 0.37
CA GLU A 385 21.09 -20.04 1.07
C GLU A 385 22.42 -19.42 0.65
N ASP A 386 22.42 -18.18 0.19
CA ASP A 386 23.63 -17.48 -0.29
C ASP A 386 24.49 -16.90 0.85
N ASN A 387 23.87 -16.66 2.00
CA ASN A 387 24.56 -16.07 3.14
C ASN A 387 25.17 -17.14 4.06
N ARG A 388 26.50 -17.14 4.15
CA ARG A 388 27.26 -18.11 4.96
C ARG A 388 26.85 -18.16 6.42
N ILE A 389 26.45 -17.04 7.01
CA ILE A 389 26.01 -16.96 8.40
C ILE A 389 24.66 -17.67 8.57
N ASN A 390 23.73 -17.40 7.67
CA ASN A 390 22.41 -18.05 7.67
C ASN A 390 22.55 -19.56 7.45
N GLN A 391 23.47 -20.00 6.57
CA GLN A 391 23.80 -21.43 6.38
C GLN A 391 24.21 -22.07 7.69
N ILE A 392 25.18 -21.47 8.41
CA ILE A 392 25.68 -21.99 9.68
C ILE A 392 24.59 -22.09 10.73
N LEU A 393 23.72 -21.06 10.83
CA LEU A 393 22.62 -21.04 11.78
C LEU A 393 21.57 -22.13 11.46
N ALA A 394 21.15 -22.23 10.19
CA ALA A 394 20.21 -23.25 9.75
C ALA A 394 20.78 -24.68 9.91
N GLN A 395 22.03 -24.92 9.51
CA GLN A 395 22.72 -26.21 9.71
C GLN A 395 22.73 -26.60 11.19
N LYS A 396 22.99 -25.65 12.09
CA LYS A 396 23.03 -25.93 13.53
C LYS A 396 21.63 -26.25 14.08
N VAL A 397 20.58 -25.63 13.59
CA VAL A 397 19.21 -25.99 13.94
C VAL A 397 18.87 -27.40 13.42
N LEU A 398 19.18 -27.69 12.16
CA LEU A 398 18.90 -28.98 11.54
C LEU A 398 19.70 -30.13 12.22
N SER A 399 20.96 -29.90 12.57
CA SER A 399 21.79 -30.89 13.29
C SER A 399 21.26 -31.21 14.70
N LYS A 400 20.62 -30.26 15.38
CA LYS A 400 19.98 -30.48 16.69
C LYS A 400 18.86 -31.52 16.61
N PHE A 401 18.17 -31.59 15.47
CA PHE A 401 17.10 -32.57 15.21
C PHE A 401 17.58 -33.80 14.44
N ASN A 402 18.90 -34.00 14.31
CA ASN A 402 19.51 -35.15 13.66
C ASN A 402 19.16 -35.29 12.16
N PHE A 403 18.90 -34.18 11.47
CA PHE A 403 18.75 -34.16 10.02
C PHE A 403 20.09 -34.14 9.32
N ASP A 404 20.19 -34.79 8.15
CA ASP A 404 21.34 -34.71 7.26
C ASP A 404 21.20 -33.52 6.33
N CYS A 405 22.14 -32.58 6.35
CA CYS A 405 22.00 -31.29 5.66
C CYS A 405 23.12 -31.08 4.64
N VAL A 406 22.73 -31.03 3.37
CA VAL A 406 23.59 -30.56 2.27
C VAL A 406 23.28 -29.07 2.02
N THR A 407 24.33 -28.27 1.87
CA THR A 407 24.17 -26.82 1.69
C THR A 407 24.76 -26.34 0.37
N VAL A 408 24.04 -25.48 -0.35
CA VAL A 408 24.48 -24.84 -1.60
C VAL A 408 24.18 -23.35 -1.58
N ASP A 409 24.92 -22.55 -2.36
CA ASP A 409 24.97 -21.09 -2.23
C ASP A 409 24.01 -20.35 -3.17
N ASN A 410 23.35 -21.00 -4.11
CA ASN A 410 22.41 -20.38 -5.04
C ASN A 410 21.49 -21.40 -5.72
N GLY A 411 20.48 -20.91 -6.46
CA GLY A 411 19.51 -21.74 -7.14
C GLY A 411 20.08 -22.66 -8.23
N SER A 412 21.12 -22.24 -8.94
CA SER A 412 21.76 -23.07 -9.98
C SER A 412 22.40 -24.32 -9.38
N LEU A 413 23.12 -24.13 -8.28
CA LEU A 413 23.74 -25.27 -7.55
C LEU A 413 22.68 -26.16 -6.88
N ALA A 414 21.53 -25.59 -6.50
CA ALA A 414 20.38 -26.35 -5.99
C ALA A 414 19.81 -27.30 -7.04
N VAL A 415 19.59 -26.83 -8.25
CA VAL A 415 19.15 -27.67 -9.38
C VAL A 415 20.15 -28.78 -9.69
N GLU A 416 21.45 -28.46 -9.75
CA GLU A 416 22.51 -29.47 -9.95
C GLU A 416 22.53 -30.51 -8.83
N ALA A 417 22.37 -30.07 -7.56
CA ALA A 417 22.34 -30.98 -6.41
C ALA A 417 21.14 -31.93 -6.49
N VAL A 418 19.94 -31.42 -6.80
CA VAL A 418 18.74 -32.26 -6.96
C VAL A 418 18.89 -33.27 -8.11
N ILE A 419 19.51 -32.88 -9.23
CA ILE A 419 19.77 -33.82 -10.33
C ILE A 419 20.71 -34.92 -9.91
N ARG A 420 21.70 -34.62 -9.07
CA ARG A 420 22.81 -35.53 -8.71
C ARG A 420 22.46 -36.46 -7.55
N GLU A 421 21.66 -35.99 -6.58
CA GLU A 421 21.36 -36.70 -5.34
C GLU A 421 19.87 -36.62 -4.99
N ASP A 422 19.41 -37.53 -4.14
CA ASP A 422 18.04 -37.54 -3.64
C ASP A 422 17.96 -36.79 -2.30
N PHE A 423 16.90 -35.99 -2.15
CA PHE A 423 16.58 -35.21 -0.95
C PHE A 423 15.14 -35.49 -0.53
N ASP A 424 14.88 -35.47 0.78
CA ASP A 424 13.52 -35.58 1.32
C ASP A 424 12.78 -34.24 1.34
N ILE A 425 13.51 -33.12 1.40
CA ILE A 425 12.97 -31.77 1.44
C ILE A 425 14.03 -30.73 1.04
N ILE A 426 13.58 -29.64 0.44
CA ILE A 426 14.41 -28.48 0.06
C ILE A 426 13.99 -27.26 0.87
N LEU A 427 14.93 -26.62 1.55
CA LEU A 427 14.78 -25.31 2.17
C LEU A 427 15.42 -24.28 1.24
N MET A 428 14.61 -23.45 0.58
CA MET A 428 15.01 -22.59 -0.52
C MET A 428 14.91 -21.11 -0.14
N ASP A 429 16.01 -20.39 -0.08
CA ASP A 429 15.97 -18.95 -0.04
C ASP A 429 15.42 -18.41 -1.37
N ILE A 430 14.55 -17.41 -1.29
CA ILE A 430 13.93 -16.81 -2.47
C ILE A 430 14.89 -15.82 -3.14
N MET A 431 15.59 -15.01 -2.36
CA MET A 431 16.41 -13.91 -2.88
C MET A 431 17.89 -14.29 -2.86
N MET A 432 18.37 -14.83 -3.97
CA MET A 432 19.77 -15.25 -4.15
C MET A 432 20.33 -14.72 -5.48
N PRO A 433 21.66 -14.50 -5.56
CA PRO A 433 22.33 -14.12 -6.81
C PRO A 433 22.39 -15.30 -7.79
N ILE A 434 22.67 -15.03 -9.05
CA ILE A 434 22.83 -15.98 -10.17
C ILE A 434 21.51 -16.60 -10.62
N MET A 435 20.79 -17.28 -9.71
CA MET A 435 19.48 -17.88 -9.92
C MET A 435 18.71 -17.78 -8.61
N ASN A 436 17.57 -17.11 -8.62
CA ASN A 436 16.70 -16.94 -7.45
C ASN A 436 15.90 -18.21 -7.13
N GLY A 437 15.26 -18.26 -5.95
CA GLY A 437 14.53 -19.44 -5.50
C GLY A 437 13.30 -19.79 -6.36
N TYR A 438 12.65 -18.83 -6.97
CA TYR A 438 11.53 -19.07 -7.89
C TYR A 438 11.98 -19.74 -9.18
N GLU A 439 13.04 -19.21 -9.80
CA GLU A 439 13.62 -19.77 -11.02
C GLU A 439 14.11 -21.21 -10.79
N ALA A 440 14.80 -21.46 -9.66
CA ALA A 440 15.26 -22.79 -9.28
C ALA A 440 14.08 -23.76 -9.09
N THR A 441 13.02 -23.30 -8.38
CA THR A 441 11.81 -24.12 -8.16
C THR A 441 11.13 -24.46 -9.48
N ALA A 442 10.96 -23.49 -10.39
CA ALA A 442 10.36 -23.74 -11.71
C ALA A 442 11.13 -24.80 -12.50
N ILE A 443 12.47 -24.76 -12.46
CA ILE A 443 13.31 -25.78 -13.13
C ILE A 443 13.14 -27.15 -12.45
N ILE A 444 13.17 -27.22 -11.11
CA ILE A 444 13.01 -28.48 -10.37
C ILE A 444 11.64 -29.11 -10.66
N ARG A 445 10.56 -28.29 -10.70
CA ARG A 445 9.19 -28.75 -11.00
C ARG A 445 9.02 -29.25 -12.44
N ASN A 446 9.91 -28.87 -13.36
CA ASN A 446 9.91 -29.32 -14.76
C ASN A 446 10.88 -30.49 -15.05
N LEU A 447 11.52 -31.08 -14.05
CA LEU A 447 12.37 -32.27 -14.23
C LEU A 447 11.54 -33.47 -14.71
N GLU A 448 12.12 -34.33 -15.56
CA GLU A 448 11.46 -35.56 -16.05
C GLU A 448 11.28 -36.60 -14.94
N ASP A 449 12.16 -36.63 -13.97
CA ASP A 449 12.10 -37.52 -12.81
C ASP A 449 10.98 -37.12 -11.86
N LYS A 450 9.96 -37.98 -11.76
CA LYS A 450 8.76 -37.73 -10.95
C LYS A 450 9.07 -37.62 -9.45
N THR A 451 10.09 -38.31 -8.95
CA THR A 451 10.47 -38.26 -7.53
C THR A 451 11.11 -36.91 -7.23
N LYS A 452 12.04 -36.48 -8.07
CA LYS A 452 12.77 -35.22 -7.92
C LYS A 452 11.89 -33.98 -8.10
N LYS A 453 10.99 -34.01 -9.08
CA LYS A 453 10.08 -32.86 -9.29
C LYS A 453 9.05 -32.65 -8.19
N ASN A 454 8.75 -33.71 -7.43
CA ASN A 454 7.75 -33.65 -6.35
C ASN A 454 8.39 -33.46 -4.95
N ILE A 455 9.72 -33.30 -4.85
CA ILE A 455 10.38 -33.03 -3.56
C ILE A 455 9.72 -31.81 -2.92
N PRO A 456 9.29 -31.88 -1.65
CA PRO A 456 8.74 -30.71 -0.95
C PRO A 456 9.72 -29.54 -0.90
N ILE A 457 9.26 -28.35 -1.27
CA ILE A 457 10.05 -27.11 -1.26
C ILE A 457 9.45 -26.13 -0.27
N VAL A 458 10.25 -25.71 0.69
CA VAL A 458 9.91 -24.67 1.68
C VAL A 458 10.65 -23.40 1.35
N ALA A 459 9.95 -22.33 1.00
CA ALA A 459 10.57 -21.04 0.80
C ALA A 459 11.01 -20.43 2.13
N LEU A 460 12.27 -20.01 2.21
CA LEU A 460 12.80 -19.19 3.29
C LEU A 460 12.73 -17.72 2.86
N THR A 461 11.95 -16.89 3.54
CA THR A 461 11.76 -15.48 3.13
C THR A 461 11.94 -14.52 4.30
N ALA A 462 12.55 -13.36 4.03
CA ALA A 462 12.67 -12.30 5.04
C ALA A 462 11.35 -11.56 5.29
N VAL A 463 10.39 -11.63 4.35
CA VAL A 463 9.10 -10.93 4.42
C VAL A 463 8.02 -11.84 3.86
N VAL A 464 6.96 -12.06 4.61
CA VAL A 464 5.76 -12.76 4.15
C VAL A 464 4.74 -11.70 3.72
N THR A 465 4.64 -11.48 2.41
CA THR A 465 3.60 -10.63 1.81
C THR A 465 2.64 -11.49 0.99
N GLY A 466 1.43 -11.00 0.74
CA GLY A 466 0.47 -11.75 -0.05
C GLY A 466 0.93 -12.04 -1.47
N SER A 467 1.65 -11.11 -2.09
CA SER A 467 2.27 -11.32 -3.40
C SER A 467 3.29 -12.46 -3.40
N ILE A 468 4.03 -12.65 -2.30
CA ILE A 468 4.96 -13.78 -2.14
C ILE A 468 4.19 -15.08 -1.95
N ILE A 469 3.09 -15.07 -1.20
CA ILE A 469 2.25 -16.28 -1.01
C ILE A 469 1.61 -16.72 -2.33
N GLU A 470 1.11 -15.79 -3.13
CA GLU A 470 0.57 -16.06 -4.47
C GLU A 470 1.66 -16.56 -5.42
N ALA A 471 2.82 -15.91 -5.44
CA ALA A 471 3.97 -16.33 -6.24
C ALA A 471 4.48 -17.73 -5.80
N CYS A 472 4.58 -18.00 -4.51
CA CYS A 472 4.96 -19.34 -4.03
C CYS A 472 3.98 -20.42 -4.51
N SER A 473 2.66 -20.14 -4.47
CA SER A 473 1.64 -21.09 -4.90
C SER A 473 1.63 -21.32 -6.41
N SER A 474 1.88 -20.28 -7.22
CA SER A 474 1.94 -20.38 -8.69
C SER A 474 3.19 -21.08 -9.19
N GLU A 475 4.31 -20.93 -8.50
CA GLU A 475 5.61 -21.50 -8.89
C GLU A 475 5.86 -22.91 -8.31
N GLY A 476 4.90 -23.49 -7.57
CA GLY A 476 5.00 -24.85 -7.05
C GLY A 476 5.82 -25.00 -5.76
N ILE A 477 5.86 -23.97 -4.93
CA ILE A 477 6.41 -24.01 -3.57
C ILE A 477 5.31 -24.50 -2.61
N ASP A 478 5.64 -25.48 -1.75
CA ASP A 478 4.67 -26.17 -0.90
C ASP A 478 4.36 -25.43 0.41
N ARG A 479 5.38 -24.72 0.94
CA ARG A 479 5.29 -23.94 2.18
C ARG A 479 6.28 -22.77 2.17
N TYR A 480 6.05 -21.83 3.05
CA TYR A 480 7.00 -20.77 3.33
C TYR A 480 7.30 -20.66 4.83
N LEU A 481 8.49 -20.18 5.15
CA LEU A 481 8.95 -19.95 6.51
C LEU A 481 9.64 -18.58 6.58
N SER A 482 9.22 -17.74 7.54
CA SER A 482 9.82 -16.41 7.69
C SER A 482 11.17 -16.47 8.38
N LYS A 483 12.16 -15.74 7.86
CA LYS A 483 13.44 -15.50 8.53
C LYS A 483 13.34 -14.28 9.46
N PRO A 484 13.84 -14.35 10.72
CA PRO A 484 14.42 -15.52 11.39
C PRO A 484 13.32 -16.49 11.85
N PHE A 485 13.57 -17.80 11.66
CA PHE A 485 12.65 -18.85 12.08
C PHE A 485 13.06 -19.47 13.43
N GLU A 486 12.08 -19.95 14.17
CA GLU A 486 12.30 -20.70 15.41
C GLU A 486 12.66 -22.16 15.12
N SER A 487 13.53 -22.75 15.97
CA SER A 487 13.99 -24.12 15.76
C SER A 487 12.85 -25.15 15.73
N GLU A 488 11.82 -24.96 16.56
CA GLU A 488 10.65 -25.85 16.62
C GLU A 488 9.71 -25.64 15.42
N GLU A 489 9.59 -24.44 14.90
CA GLU A 489 8.80 -24.12 13.73
C GLU A 489 9.39 -24.81 12.47
N LEU A 490 10.69 -24.68 12.26
CA LEU A 490 11.40 -25.35 11.18
C LEU A 490 11.23 -26.89 11.25
N TYR A 491 11.40 -27.47 12.46
CA TYR A 491 11.20 -28.90 12.68
C TYR A 491 9.78 -29.35 12.30
N ASN A 492 8.75 -28.65 12.77
CA ASN A 492 7.36 -29.00 12.53
C ASN A 492 7.01 -28.96 11.04
N VAL A 493 7.48 -27.93 10.30
CA VAL A 493 7.27 -27.80 8.86
C VAL A 493 7.91 -28.95 8.09
N ILE A 494 9.15 -29.31 8.43
CA ILE A 494 9.85 -30.43 7.78
C ILE A 494 9.11 -31.74 8.02
N ILE A 495 8.74 -32.04 9.26
CA ILE A 495 8.05 -33.30 9.61
C ILE A 495 6.66 -33.34 8.95
N GLU A 496 5.89 -32.25 8.94
CA GLU A 496 4.55 -32.21 8.30
C GLU A 496 4.64 -32.55 6.81
N LEU A 497 5.60 -31.99 6.09
CA LEU A 497 5.72 -32.17 4.64
C LEU A 497 6.26 -33.55 4.27
N VAL A 498 7.25 -34.02 4.97
CA VAL A 498 7.86 -35.38 4.73
C VAL A 498 6.87 -36.49 5.05
N HIS A 499 6.00 -36.31 6.06
CA HIS A 499 4.93 -37.29 6.38
C HIS A 499 3.77 -37.30 5.39
N LYS A 500 3.42 -36.12 4.81
CA LYS A 500 2.24 -35.97 3.93
C LYS A 500 2.38 -36.71 2.60
N GLU A 501 3.58 -36.89 2.12
CA GLU A 501 3.87 -37.58 0.85
C GLU A 501 4.02 -39.09 0.95
N GLY A 502 3.75 -39.72 2.11
CA GLY A 502 3.82 -41.16 2.27
C GLY A 502 5.26 -41.71 2.16
N ILE A 503 6.26 -40.84 2.36
CA ILE A 503 7.68 -41.19 2.38
C ILE A 503 8.05 -41.86 3.73
N ILE A 504 7.13 -41.86 4.70
CA ILE A 504 7.28 -42.61 5.99
C ILE A 504 5.98 -43.36 6.27
#